data_da9438ca761b46514b5c5f27bf79336f
#
_entry.id   da9438ca761b46514b5c5f27bf79336f
#
_cell.length_a   1.000
_cell.length_b   1.000
_cell.length_c   1.000
_cell.angle_alpha   90.00
_cell.angle_beta   90.00
_cell.angle_gamma   90.00
#
_symmetry.space_group_name_H-M   'P 1'
#
loop_
_entity.id
_entity.type
_entity.pdbx_description
1 polymer ?
#
loop_
_entity_poly.entity_id
_entity_poly.type
_entity_poly.pdbx_seq_one_letter_code
_entity_poly.pdbx_strand_id
1 'polypeptide(L)'
;MVKTLKVILWDEEVGRLSWDDKRQMSYFTYNPTFVHRGIDISPLWASIRNNRGLMPIWGEEQRIYQKLPAFLADSLPDSWGNQLFDLWRQQNHLSNTEISPLDKLSFIGRRGMGALEFVPEYERSKKSERIDVNSLVALAERIFTEREEAQILPEESLTMRSLLTVGTSAGGRQPKAIIAINSADGEIRSGQISDLDGYDYYLLKFGNADFNSAELEMTYYELAIKAGINMMHSELLMVDGSKHFMTQRFDRKDGKKLHTQTLAAMYPEANSYEQLISVCRSLHLPEADCEEVYRRMIFNVLANNTDDHNKNFSFMMDRMGNWRLSPAYDLTYILNMGGVQPNQDHCMFIRSKLRNISKEDVLQFAFDNGIRKPESLINDVKNALLQFRTVAVKYAVDEKWIGRVEATILSHLKEWGEYEDDKPTLSVEINGHQVSDVHIEQAYKGNFHLCAKIDGREKKFVISKNKNEFSLIESIGIANLTEKQLLTMVEKFLCK
;
A
#
# COMPACT_ATOMS: atom_id res chain seq x y z
N MET A 1 -9.38 -23.90 24.00
CA MET A 1 -9.33 -24.20 22.55
C MET A 1 -10.75 -24.27 21.99
N VAL A 2 -11.04 -23.42 21.00
CA VAL A 2 -12.37 -23.37 20.35
C VAL A 2 -12.46 -24.47 19.31
N LYS A 3 -13.46 -25.30 19.40
CA LYS A 3 -13.69 -26.43 18.45
C LYS A 3 -14.68 -26.07 17.34
N THR A 4 -15.57 -25.13 17.61
CA THR A 4 -16.58 -24.72 16.65
C THR A 4 -16.87 -23.23 16.83
N LEU A 5 -16.92 -22.51 15.72
CA LEU A 5 -17.35 -21.11 15.64
C LEU A 5 -18.60 -20.99 14.77
N LYS A 6 -19.51 -20.14 15.17
CA LYS A 6 -20.52 -19.58 14.29
C LYS A 6 -19.91 -18.39 13.56
N VAL A 7 -20.13 -18.32 12.27
CA VAL A 7 -19.81 -17.19 11.42
C VAL A 7 -21.09 -16.37 11.24
N ILE A 8 -21.05 -15.13 11.64
CA ILE A 8 -22.19 -14.21 11.62
C ILE A 8 -21.91 -13.07 10.62
N LEU A 9 -22.93 -12.67 9.91
CA LEU A 9 -22.95 -11.52 9.03
C LEU A 9 -24.24 -10.73 9.28
N TRP A 10 -24.14 -9.48 9.76
CA TRP A 10 -25.29 -8.60 10.03
C TRP A 10 -26.36 -9.27 10.90
N ASP A 11 -25.92 -9.87 12.01
CA ASP A 11 -26.73 -10.60 13.00
C ASP A 11 -27.28 -11.96 12.52
N GLU A 12 -26.94 -12.41 11.31
CA GLU A 12 -27.39 -13.69 10.77
C GLU A 12 -26.28 -14.74 10.74
N GLU A 13 -26.60 -15.98 11.11
CA GLU A 13 -25.66 -17.10 11.04
C GLU A 13 -25.45 -17.52 9.58
N VAL A 14 -24.27 -17.16 9.02
CA VAL A 14 -23.82 -17.56 7.69
C VAL A 14 -23.51 -19.04 7.63
N GLY A 15 -22.90 -19.57 8.70
CA GLY A 15 -22.49 -20.96 8.77
C GLY A 15 -21.68 -21.26 10.02
N ARG A 16 -21.10 -22.46 10.02
CA ARG A 16 -20.29 -22.98 11.13
C ARG A 16 -18.95 -23.47 10.65
N LEU A 17 -17.93 -23.10 11.39
CA LEU A 17 -16.55 -23.52 11.20
C LEU A 17 -16.15 -24.43 12.35
N SER A 18 -15.64 -25.63 12.06
CA SER A 18 -15.19 -26.61 13.05
C SER A 18 -13.72 -26.99 12.82
N TRP A 19 -13.02 -27.37 13.87
CA TRP A 19 -11.63 -27.79 13.86
C TRP A 19 -11.48 -29.25 14.23
N ASP A 20 -10.77 -30.00 13.38
CA ASP A 20 -10.41 -31.42 13.63
C ASP A 20 -8.95 -31.49 14.11
N ASP A 21 -8.75 -31.76 15.40
CA ASP A 21 -7.42 -31.86 16.00
C ASP A 21 -6.58 -33.00 15.44
N LYS A 22 -7.22 -34.12 15.04
CA LYS A 22 -6.50 -35.26 14.52
C LYS A 22 -5.94 -35.01 13.13
N ARG A 23 -6.73 -34.34 12.29
CA ARG A 23 -6.36 -34.01 10.93
C ARG A 23 -5.69 -32.63 10.82
N GLN A 24 -5.75 -31.82 11.87
CA GLN A 24 -5.23 -30.47 11.91
C GLN A 24 -5.75 -29.63 10.74
N MET A 25 -7.07 -29.63 10.56
CA MET A 25 -7.74 -28.88 9.48
C MET A 25 -9.13 -28.42 9.92
N SER A 26 -9.63 -27.40 9.23
CA SER A 26 -10.97 -26.89 9.45
C SER A 26 -11.98 -27.41 8.41
N TYR A 27 -13.25 -27.36 8.81
CA TYR A 27 -14.41 -27.66 7.96
C TYR A 27 -15.42 -26.55 8.13
N PHE A 28 -15.93 -26.03 7.02
CA PHE A 28 -16.98 -25.02 7.04
C PHE A 28 -18.25 -25.57 6.39
N THR A 29 -19.40 -25.17 6.92
CA THR A 29 -20.72 -25.51 6.35
C THR A 29 -21.60 -24.27 6.41
N TYR A 30 -22.17 -23.89 5.28
CA TYR A 30 -23.17 -22.82 5.22
C TYR A 30 -24.45 -23.19 5.97
N ASN A 31 -25.07 -22.20 6.62
CA ASN A 31 -26.40 -22.34 7.20
C ASN A 31 -27.43 -22.38 6.06
N PRO A 32 -28.30 -23.43 6.00
CA PRO A 32 -29.33 -23.53 4.96
C PRO A 32 -30.25 -22.30 4.88
N THR A 33 -30.59 -21.69 6.01
CA THR A 33 -31.42 -20.49 6.05
C THR A 33 -30.72 -19.30 5.36
N PHE A 34 -29.41 -19.13 5.57
CA PHE A 34 -28.62 -18.10 4.91
C PHE A 34 -28.51 -18.35 3.41
N VAL A 35 -28.30 -19.61 2.99
CA VAL A 35 -28.26 -19.99 1.57
C VAL A 35 -29.55 -19.60 0.84
N HIS A 36 -30.71 -19.74 1.48
CA HIS A 36 -32.00 -19.37 0.89
C HIS A 36 -32.16 -17.87 0.64
N ARG A 37 -31.36 -17.02 1.31
CA ARG A 37 -31.35 -15.59 1.05
C ARG A 37 -30.71 -15.21 -0.28
N GLY A 38 -29.87 -16.08 -0.84
CA GLY A 38 -29.19 -15.85 -2.11
C GLY A 38 -28.03 -14.84 -2.02
N ILE A 39 -27.64 -14.39 -0.82
CA ILE A 39 -26.48 -13.52 -0.62
C ILE A 39 -25.21 -14.38 -0.64
N ASP A 40 -24.34 -14.16 -1.61
CA ASP A 40 -23.12 -14.95 -1.78
C ASP A 40 -21.88 -14.14 -1.32
N ILE A 41 -21.33 -14.55 -0.17
CA ILE A 41 -20.19 -13.86 0.46
C ILE A 41 -18.83 -14.25 -0.13
N SER A 42 -18.77 -15.30 -0.93
CA SER A 42 -17.55 -15.74 -1.62
C SER A 42 -17.91 -16.31 -3.00
N PRO A 43 -18.43 -15.48 -3.93
CA PRO A 43 -19.08 -15.96 -5.15
C PRO A 43 -18.13 -16.67 -6.11
N LEU A 44 -16.83 -16.40 -6.05
CA LEU A 44 -15.87 -16.96 -6.99
C LEU A 44 -15.16 -18.21 -6.46
N TRP A 45 -14.97 -18.32 -5.13
CA TRP A 45 -14.18 -19.42 -4.56
C TRP A 45 -15.02 -20.40 -3.75
N ALA A 46 -15.90 -19.91 -2.90
CA ALA A 46 -16.72 -20.74 -2.01
C ALA A 46 -18.22 -20.43 -2.14
N SER A 47 -18.70 -20.26 -3.37
CA SER A 47 -20.07 -19.87 -3.66
C SER A 47 -21.10 -20.79 -3.00
N ILE A 48 -22.14 -20.19 -2.41
CA ILE A 48 -23.32 -20.87 -1.86
C ILE A 48 -24.03 -21.78 -2.89
N ARG A 49 -23.85 -21.51 -4.18
CA ARG A 49 -24.48 -22.30 -5.26
C ARG A 49 -23.85 -23.68 -5.39
N ASN A 50 -22.54 -23.77 -5.16
CA ASN A 50 -21.74 -24.98 -5.37
C ASN A 50 -21.38 -25.70 -4.06
N ASN A 51 -21.44 -25.02 -2.92
CA ASN A 51 -20.95 -25.51 -1.63
C ASN A 51 -22.09 -25.66 -0.60
N ARG A 52 -23.01 -26.60 -0.84
CA ARG A 52 -24.16 -26.85 0.03
C ARG A 52 -23.85 -27.84 1.17
N GLY A 53 -22.69 -28.43 1.21
CA GLY A 53 -22.28 -29.43 2.20
C GLY A 53 -21.05 -28.98 3.00
N LEU A 54 -20.40 -29.98 3.59
CA LEU A 54 -19.16 -29.76 4.32
C LEU A 54 -18.01 -29.41 3.34
N MET A 55 -17.37 -28.29 3.54
CA MET A 55 -16.24 -27.85 2.73
C MET A 55 -14.92 -28.14 3.48
N PRO A 56 -14.15 -29.14 3.06
CA PRO A 56 -12.78 -29.32 3.52
C PRO A 56 -11.86 -28.34 2.79
N ILE A 57 -10.75 -27.99 3.42
CA ILE A 57 -9.76 -27.07 2.89
C ILE A 57 -8.62 -27.86 2.25
N TRP A 58 -8.30 -27.58 0.99
CA TRP A 58 -7.31 -28.32 0.22
C TRP A 58 -6.23 -27.42 -0.39
N GLY A 59 -5.07 -28.01 -0.73
CA GLY A 59 -4.02 -27.35 -1.50
C GLY A 59 -3.37 -26.16 -0.81
N GLU A 60 -3.21 -25.06 -1.55
CA GLU A 60 -2.55 -23.83 -1.07
C GLU A 60 -3.28 -23.19 0.13
N GLU A 61 -4.59 -23.30 0.22
CA GLU A 61 -5.37 -22.81 1.37
C GLU A 61 -4.90 -23.42 2.70
N GLN A 62 -4.41 -24.64 2.69
CA GLN A 62 -3.90 -25.27 3.91
C GLN A 62 -2.69 -24.54 4.48
N ARG A 63 -1.83 -24.01 3.63
CA ARG A 63 -0.59 -23.34 4.03
C ARG A 63 -0.78 -21.85 4.22
N ILE A 64 -1.30 -21.16 3.20
CA ILE A 64 -1.37 -19.69 3.14
C ILE A 64 -2.44 -19.17 4.10
N TYR A 65 -3.59 -19.85 4.16
CA TYR A 65 -4.75 -19.44 4.96
C TYR A 65 -4.89 -20.17 6.28
N GLN A 66 -3.79 -20.76 6.79
CA GLN A 66 -3.77 -21.48 8.07
C GLN A 66 -4.87 -22.55 8.18
N LYS A 67 -5.15 -23.25 7.07
CA LYS A 67 -6.18 -24.30 6.99
C LYS A 67 -7.62 -23.82 7.24
N LEU A 68 -7.88 -22.54 6.94
CA LEU A 68 -9.22 -21.96 6.91
C LEU A 68 -9.65 -21.72 5.45
N PRO A 69 -10.97 -21.63 5.17
CA PRO A 69 -11.44 -21.04 3.92
C PRO A 69 -10.88 -19.62 3.73
N ALA A 70 -10.41 -19.28 2.53
CA ALA A 70 -9.76 -18.00 2.26
C ALA A 70 -10.60 -16.79 2.72
N PHE A 71 -11.92 -16.82 2.48
CA PHE A 71 -12.84 -15.74 2.86
C PHE A 71 -13.01 -15.58 4.39
N LEU A 72 -12.71 -16.61 5.19
CA LEU A 72 -12.66 -16.50 6.65
C LEU A 72 -11.26 -16.17 7.15
N ALA A 73 -10.24 -16.69 6.49
CA ALA A 73 -8.84 -16.42 6.82
C ALA A 73 -8.46 -14.94 6.63
N ASP A 74 -9.18 -14.23 5.78
CA ASP A 74 -9.01 -12.79 5.57
C ASP A 74 -9.26 -11.96 6.84
N SER A 75 -10.01 -12.53 7.80
CA SER A 75 -10.23 -11.93 9.12
C SER A 75 -9.15 -12.26 10.14
N LEU A 76 -8.18 -13.11 9.81
CA LEU A 76 -7.09 -13.44 10.73
C LEU A 76 -6.21 -12.22 11.01
N PRO A 77 -5.61 -12.13 12.21
CA PRO A 77 -4.60 -11.15 12.49
C PRO A 77 -3.41 -11.28 11.51
N ASP A 78 -2.90 -10.17 11.05
CA ASP A 78 -1.65 -10.08 10.28
C ASP A 78 -0.40 -10.09 11.19
N SER A 79 0.76 -9.66 10.67
CA SER A 79 2.01 -9.60 11.43
C SER A 79 1.88 -8.80 12.72
N TRP A 80 1.33 -7.58 12.66
CA TRP A 80 1.13 -6.76 13.85
C TRP A 80 0.09 -7.34 14.80
N GLY A 81 -1.06 -7.72 14.27
CA GLY A 81 -2.13 -8.36 15.04
C GLY A 81 -1.71 -9.69 15.67
N ASN A 82 -0.87 -10.49 15.00
CA ASN A 82 -0.32 -11.73 15.58
C ASN A 82 0.64 -11.43 16.75
N GLN A 83 1.48 -10.37 16.64
CA GLN A 83 2.35 -9.95 17.73
C GLN A 83 1.53 -9.57 18.98
N LEU A 84 0.46 -8.82 18.80
CA LEU A 84 -0.47 -8.49 19.89
C LEU A 84 -1.19 -9.73 20.44
N PHE A 85 -1.62 -10.65 19.56
CA PHE A 85 -2.24 -11.91 19.97
C PHE A 85 -1.28 -12.77 20.80
N ASP A 86 0.00 -12.82 20.44
CA ASP A 86 0.99 -13.60 21.18
C ASP A 86 1.26 -12.99 22.56
N LEU A 87 1.30 -11.69 22.69
CA LEU A 87 1.37 -11.02 24.01
C LEU A 87 0.13 -11.32 24.87
N TRP A 88 -1.07 -11.22 24.28
CA TRP A 88 -2.30 -11.57 24.97
C TRP A 88 -2.30 -13.03 25.45
N ARG A 89 -1.83 -13.95 24.60
CA ARG A 89 -1.70 -15.36 24.93
C ARG A 89 -0.75 -15.61 26.10
N GLN A 90 0.41 -14.96 26.09
CA GLN A 90 1.39 -15.05 27.19
C GLN A 90 0.79 -14.55 28.52
N GLN A 91 0.08 -13.44 28.51
CA GLN A 91 -0.61 -12.91 29.70
C GLN A 91 -1.68 -13.87 30.24
N ASN A 92 -2.33 -14.62 29.36
CA ASN A 92 -3.35 -15.61 29.73
C ASN A 92 -2.79 -17.02 29.96
N HIS A 93 -1.45 -17.19 29.99
CA HIS A 93 -0.75 -18.47 30.22
C HIS A 93 -1.16 -19.60 29.23
N LEU A 94 -1.51 -19.22 27.98
CA LEU A 94 -1.89 -20.19 26.95
C LEU A 94 -0.66 -20.71 26.20
N SER A 95 -0.55 -22.06 26.07
CA SER A 95 0.53 -22.70 25.34
C SER A 95 0.36 -22.55 23.82
N ASN A 96 1.46 -22.41 23.07
CA ASN A 96 1.47 -22.36 21.61
C ASN A 96 0.90 -23.64 20.95
N THR A 97 1.05 -24.79 21.59
CA THR A 97 0.60 -26.08 21.05
C THR A 97 -0.90 -26.30 21.16
N GLU A 98 -1.60 -25.45 21.91
CA GLU A 98 -3.03 -25.55 22.16
C GLU A 98 -3.88 -24.59 21.30
N ILE A 99 -3.26 -23.79 20.42
CA ILE A 99 -3.95 -22.76 19.67
C ILE A 99 -4.20 -23.23 18.23
N SER A 100 -5.46 -23.17 17.85
CA SER A 100 -5.93 -23.36 16.48
C SER A 100 -6.19 -22.01 15.78
N PRO A 101 -6.32 -21.97 14.45
CA PRO A 101 -6.79 -20.77 13.75
C PRO A 101 -8.17 -20.29 14.21
N LEU A 102 -9.01 -21.18 14.72
CA LEU A 102 -10.31 -20.82 15.28
C LEU A 102 -10.19 -20.00 16.56
N ASP A 103 -9.15 -20.26 17.36
CA ASP A 103 -8.88 -19.44 18.55
C ASP A 103 -8.52 -18.01 18.17
N LYS A 104 -7.76 -17.80 17.09
CA LYS A 104 -7.47 -16.48 16.55
C LYS A 104 -8.72 -15.75 16.04
N LEU A 105 -9.60 -16.47 15.31
CA LEU A 105 -10.88 -15.90 14.88
C LEU A 105 -11.79 -15.58 16.06
N SER A 106 -11.83 -16.44 17.09
CA SER A 106 -12.57 -16.18 18.33
C SER A 106 -12.01 -14.97 19.09
N PHE A 107 -10.69 -14.76 19.04
CA PHE A 107 -10.05 -13.58 19.60
C PHE A 107 -10.43 -12.30 18.83
N ILE A 108 -10.50 -12.37 17.51
CA ILE A 108 -11.03 -11.26 16.68
C ILE A 108 -12.51 -11.01 16.99
N GLY A 109 -13.33 -12.06 17.07
CA GLY A 109 -14.76 -11.95 17.39
C GLY A 109 -15.50 -11.03 16.42
N ARG A 110 -16.06 -9.93 16.94
CA ARG A 110 -16.77 -8.89 16.16
C ARG A 110 -15.90 -7.69 15.78
N ARG A 111 -14.62 -7.71 16.10
CA ARG A 111 -13.70 -6.58 15.93
C ARG A 111 -13.05 -6.52 14.54
N GLY A 112 -13.25 -7.53 13.70
CA GLY A 112 -12.63 -7.65 12.38
C GLY A 112 -12.92 -6.49 11.42
N MET A 113 -12.11 -6.41 10.36
CA MET A 113 -12.45 -5.62 9.19
C MET A 113 -13.66 -6.24 8.50
N GLY A 114 -14.48 -5.39 7.85
CA GLY A 114 -15.70 -5.85 7.22
C GLY A 114 -16.81 -6.15 8.24
N ALA A 115 -17.71 -7.06 7.87
CA ALA A 115 -18.92 -7.36 8.65
C ALA A 115 -19.00 -8.79 9.19
N LEU A 116 -18.00 -9.66 8.93
CA LEU A 116 -17.96 -10.99 9.51
C LEU A 116 -17.66 -10.92 11.00
N GLU A 117 -18.36 -11.73 11.77
CA GLU A 117 -18.21 -11.88 13.23
C GLU A 117 -18.11 -13.36 13.59
N PHE A 118 -17.35 -13.66 14.64
CA PHE A 118 -17.05 -15.03 15.08
C PHE A 118 -17.51 -15.24 16.52
N VAL A 119 -18.33 -16.27 16.76
CA VAL A 119 -18.90 -16.57 18.07
C VAL A 119 -18.63 -18.03 18.42
N PRO A 120 -18.11 -18.33 19.63
CA PRO A 120 -17.88 -17.46 20.77
C PRO A 120 -16.70 -16.50 20.59
N GLU A 121 -16.76 -15.36 21.27
CA GLU A 121 -15.67 -14.41 21.42
C GLU A 121 -14.91 -14.67 22.73
N TYR A 122 -13.57 -14.58 22.71
CA TYR A 122 -12.77 -14.68 23.95
C TYR A 122 -12.97 -13.47 24.87
N GLU A 123 -13.02 -12.28 24.28
CA GLU A 123 -13.24 -11.05 25.04
C GLU A 123 -14.47 -10.33 24.52
N ARG A 124 -15.50 -10.24 25.35
CA ARG A 124 -16.72 -9.49 25.07
C ARG A 124 -16.54 -8.05 25.52
N SER A 125 -16.00 -7.18 24.66
CA SER A 125 -16.12 -5.73 24.90
C SER A 125 -17.57 -5.33 24.65
N LYS A 126 -18.26 -4.88 25.71
CA LYS A 126 -19.68 -4.49 25.63
C LYS A 126 -19.87 -3.02 25.30
N LYS A 127 -18.82 -2.20 25.43
CA LYS A 127 -18.87 -0.75 25.22
C LYS A 127 -17.56 -0.26 24.61
N SER A 128 -17.65 0.75 23.76
CA SER A 128 -16.48 1.48 23.29
C SER A 128 -15.88 2.27 24.47
N GLU A 129 -14.60 2.08 24.70
CA GLU A 129 -13.84 2.75 25.77
C GLU A 129 -13.14 3.98 25.21
N ARG A 130 -13.01 5.02 26.05
CA ARG A 130 -12.19 6.19 25.74
C ARG A 130 -10.72 5.76 25.68
N ILE A 131 -9.99 6.27 24.69
CA ILE A 131 -8.59 5.89 24.44
C ILE A 131 -7.68 7.10 24.73
N ASP A 132 -6.65 6.86 25.51
CA ASP A 132 -5.48 7.73 25.57
C ASP A 132 -4.53 7.35 24.45
N VAL A 133 -4.54 8.15 23.38
CA VAL A 133 -3.75 7.89 22.16
C VAL A 133 -2.26 8.00 22.44
N ASN A 134 -1.82 8.91 23.31
CA ASN A 134 -0.41 9.09 23.64
C ASN A 134 0.18 7.82 24.27
N SER A 135 -0.46 7.30 25.32
CA SER A 135 -0.05 6.05 25.94
C SER A 135 -0.12 4.86 24.98
N LEU A 136 -1.11 4.85 24.09
CA LEU A 136 -1.30 3.77 23.12
C LEU A 136 -0.18 3.77 22.05
N VAL A 137 0.19 4.93 21.53
CA VAL A 137 1.31 5.10 20.58
C VAL A 137 2.62 4.66 21.23
N ALA A 138 2.94 5.18 22.41
CA ALA A 138 4.18 4.87 23.11
C ALA A 138 4.34 3.36 23.38
N LEU A 139 3.26 2.69 23.81
CA LEU A 139 3.27 1.25 24.05
C LEU A 139 3.42 0.47 22.73
N ALA A 140 2.74 0.87 21.68
CA ALA A 140 2.81 0.21 20.37
C ALA A 140 4.21 0.31 19.75
N GLU A 141 4.86 1.48 19.82
CA GLU A 141 6.24 1.69 19.35
C GLU A 141 7.23 0.80 20.12
N ARG A 142 7.08 0.72 21.45
CA ARG A 142 7.93 -0.15 22.27
C ARG A 142 7.75 -1.62 21.90
N ILE A 143 6.52 -2.12 21.79
CA ILE A 143 6.22 -3.50 21.38
C ILE A 143 6.82 -3.77 20.00
N PHE A 144 6.67 -2.85 19.06
CA PHE A 144 7.17 -3.03 17.70
C PHE A 144 8.70 -3.11 17.63
N THR A 145 9.39 -2.33 18.49
CA THR A 145 10.85 -2.28 18.58
C THR A 145 11.42 -3.49 19.28
N GLU A 146 10.87 -3.85 20.44
CA GLU A 146 11.35 -4.96 21.29
C GLU A 146 10.91 -6.34 20.77
N ARG A 147 9.82 -6.39 19.99
CA ARG A 147 9.27 -7.62 19.38
C ARG A 147 9.02 -8.73 20.43
N GLU A 148 9.74 -9.86 20.30
CA GLU A 148 9.55 -11.03 21.15
C GLU A 148 10.02 -10.81 22.60
N GLU A 149 10.88 -9.82 22.84
CA GLU A 149 11.39 -9.45 24.17
C GLU A 149 10.48 -8.48 24.92
N ALA A 150 9.43 -7.94 24.24
CA ALA A 150 8.51 -6.99 24.84
C ALA A 150 7.78 -7.60 26.04
N GLN A 151 7.95 -6.96 27.22
CA GLN A 151 7.22 -7.31 28.43
C GLN A 151 6.27 -6.18 28.80
N ILE A 152 5.03 -6.53 29.15
CA ILE A 152 4.03 -5.55 29.58
C ILE A 152 4.19 -5.30 31.06
N LEU A 153 4.45 -4.05 31.41
CA LEU A 153 4.56 -3.62 32.80
C LEU A 153 3.18 -3.56 33.47
N PRO A 154 3.08 -3.76 34.80
CA PRO A 154 1.80 -3.72 35.52
C PRO A 154 0.98 -2.43 35.26
N GLU A 155 1.66 -1.28 35.22
CA GLU A 155 1.05 0.03 34.93
C GLU A 155 0.53 0.18 33.51
N GLU A 156 1.02 -0.61 32.57
CA GLU A 156 0.61 -0.61 31.18
C GLU A 156 -0.59 -1.52 30.89
N SER A 157 -1.09 -2.24 31.90
CA SER A 157 -2.14 -3.26 31.71
C SER A 157 -3.42 -2.71 31.07
N LEU A 158 -3.83 -1.49 31.41
CA LEU A 158 -4.99 -0.84 30.81
C LEU A 158 -4.73 -0.41 29.35
N THR A 159 -3.57 0.20 29.11
CA THR A 159 -3.15 0.60 27.76
C THR A 159 -2.98 -0.61 26.85
N MET A 160 -2.38 -1.70 27.37
CA MET A 160 -2.28 -2.96 26.63
C MET A 160 -3.65 -3.54 26.28
N ARG A 161 -4.60 -3.52 27.21
CA ARG A 161 -5.98 -3.95 26.91
C ARG A 161 -6.61 -3.10 25.80
N SER A 162 -6.43 -1.78 25.85
CA SER A 162 -6.89 -0.87 24.80
C SER A 162 -6.20 -1.21 23.47
N LEU A 163 -4.88 -1.40 23.45
CA LEU A 163 -4.13 -1.75 22.25
C LEU A 163 -4.56 -3.10 21.67
N LEU A 164 -4.76 -4.12 22.50
CA LEU A 164 -5.31 -5.41 22.08
C LEU A 164 -6.71 -5.26 21.46
N THR A 165 -7.51 -4.36 22.02
CA THR A 165 -8.84 -4.09 21.49
C THR A 165 -8.80 -3.46 20.11
N VAL A 166 -7.91 -2.47 19.87
CA VAL A 166 -7.93 -1.65 18.65
C VAL A 166 -6.90 -2.04 17.59
N GLY A 167 -5.85 -2.77 17.95
CA GLY A 167 -4.69 -3.04 17.07
C GLY A 167 -4.73 -4.36 16.31
N THR A 168 -5.63 -5.28 16.65
CA THR A 168 -5.51 -6.69 16.21
C THR A 168 -6.16 -7.02 14.88
N SER A 169 -6.99 -6.16 14.33
CA SER A 169 -7.90 -6.52 13.24
C SER A 169 -7.62 -5.87 11.89
N ALA A 170 -6.60 -5.01 11.80
CA ALA A 170 -6.25 -4.33 10.55
C ALA A 170 -4.99 -4.94 9.93
N GLY A 171 -5.03 -5.25 8.63
CA GLY A 171 -3.96 -5.91 7.87
C GLY A 171 -2.65 -5.10 7.76
N GLY A 172 -1.48 -5.77 7.62
CA GLY A 172 -0.14 -5.19 7.36
C GLY A 172 0.87 -5.34 8.51
N ARG A 173 2.11 -4.95 8.26
CA ARG A 173 3.23 -5.11 9.22
C ARG A 173 3.39 -3.94 10.18
N GLN A 174 3.01 -2.75 9.76
CA GLN A 174 3.17 -1.52 10.53
C GLN A 174 2.21 -1.50 11.72
N PRO A 175 2.65 -1.02 12.91
CA PRO A 175 1.77 -0.81 14.05
C PRO A 175 0.61 0.12 13.72
N LYS A 176 -0.59 -0.26 14.11
CA LYS A 176 -1.81 0.48 13.81
C LYS A 176 -2.91 0.23 14.82
N ALA A 177 -3.90 1.11 14.83
CA ALA A 177 -5.06 1.02 15.69
C ALA A 177 -6.35 1.41 14.95
N ILE A 178 -7.46 0.83 15.35
CA ILE A 178 -8.80 1.21 14.89
C ILE A 178 -9.43 2.12 15.94
N ILE A 179 -9.63 3.37 15.59
CA ILE A 179 -10.20 4.39 16.47
C ILE A 179 -11.51 4.94 15.91
N ALA A 180 -12.30 5.54 16.78
CA ALA A 180 -13.47 6.33 16.41
C ALA A 180 -13.32 7.73 17.01
N ILE A 181 -13.58 8.76 16.21
CA ILE A 181 -13.44 10.15 16.59
C ILE A 181 -14.81 10.81 16.50
N ASN A 182 -15.23 11.47 17.57
CA ASN A 182 -16.44 12.27 17.58
C ASN A 182 -16.17 13.57 16.80
N SER A 183 -16.97 13.81 15.76
CA SER A 183 -16.82 14.97 14.90
C SER A 183 -17.21 16.30 15.59
N ALA A 184 -17.91 16.26 16.72
CA ALA A 184 -18.35 17.46 17.44
C ALA A 184 -17.34 17.98 18.47
N ASP A 185 -16.65 17.08 19.20
CA ASP A 185 -15.75 17.45 20.30
C ASP A 185 -14.34 16.82 20.20
N GLY A 186 -14.11 15.97 19.20
CA GLY A 186 -12.82 15.30 19.00
C GLY A 186 -12.53 14.17 19.99
N GLU A 187 -13.51 13.71 20.76
CA GLU A 187 -13.29 12.57 21.68
C GLU A 187 -12.89 11.32 20.91
N ILE A 188 -11.82 10.65 21.35
CA ILE A 188 -11.30 9.43 20.73
C ILE A 188 -11.70 8.21 21.54
N ARG A 189 -12.30 7.24 20.87
CA ARG A 189 -12.74 5.96 21.43
C ARG A 189 -12.26 4.78 20.60
N SER A 190 -12.40 3.58 21.16
CA SER A 190 -12.22 2.35 20.38
C SER A 190 -13.17 2.30 19.20
N GLY A 191 -12.63 2.21 17.99
CA GLY A 191 -13.38 2.10 16.73
C GLY A 191 -13.74 0.67 16.33
N GLN A 192 -13.57 -0.30 17.21
CA GLN A 192 -13.85 -1.71 16.92
C GLN A 192 -15.33 -2.05 16.98
N ILE A 193 -16.07 -1.38 17.85
CA ILE A 193 -17.52 -1.56 18.00
C ILE A 193 -18.19 -0.51 17.13
N SER A 194 -19.02 -0.95 16.22
CA SER A 194 -19.98 -0.11 15.49
C SER A 194 -21.10 0.29 16.44
N ASP A 195 -21.84 1.35 16.15
CA ASP A 195 -22.99 1.91 16.83
C ASP A 195 -22.67 3.10 17.78
N LEU A 196 -21.63 3.86 17.47
CA LEU A 196 -21.40 5.15 18.10
C LEU A 196 -22.02 6.24 17.22
N ASP A 197 -23.07 6.89 17.72
CA ASP A 197 -23.69 8.01 17.04
C ASP A 197 -22.75 9.24 17.07
N GLY A 198 -22.56 9.87 15.92
CA GLY A 198 -21.71 11.06 15.78
C GLY A 198 -20.21 10.78 15.76
N TYR A 199 -19.79 9.52 15.55
CA TYR A 199 -18.39 9.16 15.42
C TYR A 199 -18.06 8.69 14.00
N ASP A 200 -16.93 9.17 13.50
CA ASP A 200 -16.27 8.64 12.30
C ASP A 200 -15.21 7.61 12.69
N TYR A 201 -15.07 6.57 11.87
CA TYR A 201 -14.18 5.44 12.14
C TYR A 201 -12.93 5.52 11.29
N TYR A 202 -11.77 5.36 11.92
CA TYR A 202 -10.47 5.51 11.29
C TYR A 202 -9.54 4.32 11.55
N LEU A 203 -8.69 4.06 10.58
CA LEU A 203 -7.46 3.31 10.74
C LEU A 203 -6.32 4.30 10.99
N LEU A 204 -5.69 4.24 12.15
CA LEU A 204 -4.52 5.03 12.53
C LEU A 204 -3.27 4.17 12.37
N LYS A 205 -2.35 4.56 11.51
CA LYS A 205 -1.02 3.96 11.35
C LYS A 205 -0.01 4.81 12.10
N PHE A 206 0.78 4.16 12.96
CA PHE A 206 1.79 4.88 13.74
C PHE A 206 2.96 5.25 12.84
N GLY A 207 3.30 6.54 12.78
CA GLY A 207 4.37 7.06 11.93
C GLY A 207 5.73 6.66 12.45
N ASN A 208 6.67 6.45 11.55
CA ASN A 208 8.10 6.29 11.85
C ASN A 208 8.84 7.51 11.31
N ALA A 209 9.39 8.33 12.22
CA ALA A 209 10.06 9.58 11.88
C ALA A 209 11.33 9.37 11.02
N ASP A 210 12.08 8.29 11.23
CA ASP A 210 13.32 8.01 10.47
C ASP A 210 13.03 7.82 8.97
N PHE A 211 11.83 7.36 8.64
CA PHE A 211 11.38 7.10 7.27
C PHE A 211 10.37 8.13 6.77
N ASN A 212 9.96 9.10 7.58
CA ASN A 212 8.83 10.02 7.30
C ASN A 212 7.58 9.26 6.81
N SER A 213 7.29 8.11 7.42
CA SER A 213 6.31 7.18 6.86
C SER A 213 4.89 7.77 6.80
N ALA A 214 4.48 8.53 7.81
CA ALA A 214 3.18 9.18 7.85
C ALA A 214 3.07 10.32 6.82
N GLU A 215 4.12 11.14 6.71
CA GLU A 215 4.20 12.26 5.78
C GLU A 215 4.23 11.78 4.33
N LEU A 216 4.98 10.71 4.05
CA LEU A 216 5.03 10.10 2.72
C LEU A 216 3.69 9.47 2.35
N GLU A 217 3.05 8.73 3.25
CA GLU A 217 1.74 8.14 2.99
C GLU A 217 0.68 9.22 2.76
N MET A 218 0.73 10.34 3.50
CA MET A 218 -0.13 11.49 3.27
C MET A 218 0.15 12.19 1.94
N THR A 219 1.41 12.26 1.54
CA THR A 219 1.82 12.78 0.23
C THR A 219 1.25 11.91 -0.89
N TYR A 220 1.39 10.60 -0.79
CA TYR A 220 0.84 9.63 -1.74
C TYR A 220 -0.69 9.66 -1.82
N TYR A 221 -1.36 9.81 -0.68
CA TYR A 221 -2.80 10.02 -0.63
C TYR A 221 -3.22 11.25 -1.46
N GLU A 222 -2.60 12.41 -1.25
CA GLU A 222 -2.97 13.63 -2.00
C GLU A 222 -2.66 13.48 -3.50
N LEU A 223 -1.54 12.87 -3.87
CA LEU A 223 -1.21 12.58 -5.27
C LEU A 223 -2.17 11.59 -5.90
N ALA A 224 -2.60 10.56 -5.17
CA ALA A 224 -3.59 9.60 -5.65
C ALA A 224 -4.94 10.27 -5.92
N ILE A 225 -5.41 11.14 -5.01
CA ILE A 225 -6.63 11.95 -5.23
C ILE A 225 -6.48 12.85 -6.47
N LYS A 226 -5.33 13.51 -6.64
CA LYS A 226 -5.04 14.35 -7.83
C LYS A 226 -4.99 13.52 -9.12
N ALA A 227 -4.56 12.27 -9.06
CA ALA A 227 -4.58 11.33 -10.16
C ALA A 227 -5.98 10.78 -10.46
N GLY A 228 -7.00 11.12 -9.66
CA GLY A 228 -8.37 10.64 -9.79
C GLY A 228 -8.62 9.25 -9.21
N ILE A 229 -7.72 8.75 -8.36
CA ILE A 229 -7.91 7.50 -7.62
C ILE A 229 -8.90 7.73 -6.48
N ASN A 230 -9.85 6.83 -6.36
CA ASN A 230 -10.83 6.87 -5.27
C ASN A 230 -10.20 6.36 -3.96
N MET A 231 -10.04 7.24 -2.97
CA MET A 231 -9.57 6.92 -1.62
C MET A 231 -10.50 7.52 -0.56
N MET A 232 -10.48 6.94 0.63
CA MET A 232 -11.17 7.52 1.77
C MET A 232 -10.44 8.75 2.29
N HIS A 233 -11.17 9.67 2.93
CA HIS A 233 -10.57 10.83 3.56
C HIS A 233 -9.45 10.43 4.52
N SER A 234 -8.30 11.10 4.38
CA SER A 234 -7.10 10.82 5.18
C SER A 234 -6.48 12.13 5.66
N GLU A 235 -5.86 12.08 6.84
CA GLU A 235 -5.23 13.23 7.48
C GLU A 235 -4.09 12.78 8.41
N LEU A 236 -3.29 13.75 8.88
CA LEU A 236 -2.24 13.50 9.87
C LEU A 236 -2.76 13.81 11.27
N LEU A 237 -2.68 12.83 12.15
CA LEU A 237 -2.91 13.01 13.59
C LEU A 237 -1.58 13.35 14.28
N MET A 238 -1.55 14.45 15.04
CA MET A 238 -0.39 14.83 15.83
C MET A 238 -0.54 14.28 17.25
N VAL A 239 0.46 13.51 17.71
CA VAL A 239 0.54 12.93 19.05
C VAL A 239 1.93 13.19 19.61
N ASP A 240 2.03 13.96 20.70
CA ASP A 240 3.30 14.31 21.36
C ASP A 240 4.43 14.80 20.40
N GLY A 241 4.05 15.56 19.36
CA GLY A 241 4.97 16.08 18.36
C GLY A 241 5.28 15.13 17.20
N SER A 242 4.86 13.87 17.27
CA SER A 242 4.97 12.88 16.20
C SER A 242 3.74 12.90 15.30
N LYS A 243 3.95 12.63 14.01
CA LYS A 243 2.88 12.55 13.02
C LYS A 243 2.49 11.09 12.76
N HIS A 244 1.20 10.83 12.68
CA HIS A 244 0.64 9.53 12.40
C HIS A 244 -0.37 9.67 11.27
N PHE A 245 -0.37 8.72 10.31
CA PHE A 245 -1.32 8.74 9.20
C PHE A 245 -2.64 8.13 9.64
N MET A 246 -3.74 8.82 9.35
CA MET A 246 -5.08 8.38 9.70
C MET A 246 -5.97 8.41 8.46
N THR A 247 -6.66 7.31 8.19
CA THR A 247 -7.59 7.19 7.07
C THR A 247 -8.94 6.69 7.53
N GLN A 248 -10.01 7.28 7.00
CA GLN A 248 -11.38 6.87 7.30
C GLN A 248 -11.63 5.45 6.78
N ARG A 249 -12.34 4.65 7.56
CA ARG A 249 -12.66 3.27 7.18
C ARG A 249 -13.78 3.23 6.14
N PHE A 250 -13.53 2.57 5.02
CA PHE A 250 -14.53 2.37 3.97
C PHE A 250 -15.56 1.27 4.32
N ASP A 251 -15.23 0.39 5.25
CA ASP A 251 -16.11 -0.69 5.69
C ASP A 251 -17.08 -0.27 6.81
N ARG A 252 -17.17 1.02 7.09
CA ARG A 252 -18.13 1.62 8.00
C ARG A 252 -18.91 2.73 7.28
N LYS A 253 -20.21 2.63 7.33
CA LYS A 253 -21.11 3.66 6.78
C LYS A 253 -22.26 3.89 7.75
N ASP A 254 -22.44 5.14 8.19
CA ASP A 254 -23.49 5.53 9.15
C ASP A 254 -23.51 4.60 10.39
N GLY A 255 -22.32 4.34 10.98
CA GLY A 255 -22.14 3.43 12.11
C GLY A 255 -22.32 1.93 11.79
N LYS A 256 -22.69 1.57 10.56
CA LYS A 256 -22.98 0.17 10.16
C LYS A 256 -21.83 -0.46 9.41
N LYS A 257 -21.65 -1.77 9.62
CA LYS A 257 -20.64 -2.58 8.93
C LYS A 257 -21.05 -2.90 7.50
N LEU A 258 -20.14 -2.67 6.55
CA LEU A 258 -20.18 -3.24 5.20
C LEU A 258 -19.31 -4.48 5.18
N HIS A 259 -19.76 -5.52 4.46
CA HIS A 259 -18.90 -6.70 4.27
C HIS A 259 -17.76 -6.38 3.30
N THR A 260 -16.55 -6.86 3.61
CA THR A 260 -15.38 -6.65 2.77
C THR A 260 -14.59 -7.94 2.63
N GLN A 261 -14.00 -8.14 1.46
CA GLN A 261 -13.00 -9.19 1.22
C GLN A 261 -11.88 -8.64 0.35
N THR A 262 -10.65 -9.05 0.65
CA THR A 262 -9.51 -8.79 -0.21
C THR A 262 -9.58 -9.64 -1.49
N LEU A 263 -8.82 -9.26 -2.52
CA LEU A 263 -8.64 -10.08 -3.72
C LEU A 263 -8.09 -11.47 -3.34
N ALA A 264 -7.20 -11.55 -2.36
CA ALA A 264 -6.66 -12.81 -1.84
C ALA A 264 -7.75 -13.75 -1.28
N ALA A 265 -8.80 -13.20 -0.67
CA ALA A 265 -9.91 -13.97 -0.14
C ALA A 265 -10.97 -14.29 -1.21
N MET A 266 -11.18 -13.38 -2.14
CA MET A 266 -12.15 -13.51 -3.22
C MET A 266 -11.71 -14.52 -4.28
N TYR A 267 -10.42 -14.48 -4.64
CA TYR A 267 -9.80 -15.39 -5.59
C TYR A 267 -8.36 -15.70 -5.17
N PRO A 268 -8.12 -16.75 -4.34
CA PRO A 268 -6.83 -17.07 -3.73
C PRO A 268 -5.65 -17.21 -4.69
N GLU A 269 -5.91 -17.59 -5.94
CA GLU A 269 -4.87 -17.77 -6.98
C GLU A 269 -4.50 -16.47 -7.68
N ALA A 270 -5.17 -15.35 -7.37
CA ALA A 270 -4.90 -14.08 -8.03
C ALA A 270 -3.51 -13.55 -7.67
N ASN A 271 -2.70 -13.34 -8.71
CA ASN A 271 -1.35 -12.78 -8.61
C ASN A 271 -1.03 -11.78 -9.75
N SER A 272 -2.04 -11.33 -10.50
CA SER A 272 -1.86 -10.39 -11.59
C SER A 272 -3.01 -9.37 -11.69
N TYR A 273 -2.74 -8.24 -12.30
CA TYR A 273 -3.74 -7.21 -12.55
C TYR A 273 -4.79 -7.67 -13.58
N GLU A 274 -4.45 -8.56 -14.51
CA GLU A 274 -5.40 -9.20 -15.43
C GLU A 274 -6.44 -10.01 -14.68
N GLN A 275 -5.99 -10.77 -13.67
CA GLN A 275 -6.91 -11.54 -12.81
C GLN A 275 -7.77 -10.62 -11.94
N LEU A 276 -7.23 -9.52 -11.42
CA LEU A 276 -8.02 -8.51 -10.71
C LEU A 276 -9.14 -7.93 -11.59
N ILE A 277 -8.84 -7.56 -12.85
CA ILE A 277 -9.85 -7.12 -13.82
C ILE A 277 -10.89 -8.23 -14.08
N SER A 278 -10.43 -9.48 -14.23
CA SER A 278 -11.33 -10.64 -14.42
C SER A 278 -12.27 -10.82 -13.23
N VAL A 279 -11.78 -10.63 -11.99
CA VAL A 279 -12.61 -10.67 -10.77
C VAL A 279 -13.63 -9.54 -10.77
N CYS A 280 -13.24 -8.31 -11.12
CA CYS A 280 -14.19 -7.19 -11.25
C CYS A 280 -15.36 -7.54 -12.19
N ARG A 281 -15.05 -8.10 -13.35
CA ARG A 281 -16.07 -8.52 -14.33
C ARG A 281 -16.92 -9.68 -13.84
N SER A 282 -16.32 -10.67 -13.20
CA SER A 282 -17.03 -11.81 -12.63
C SER A 282 -17.99 -11.41 -11.51
N LEU A 283 -17.69 -10.34 -10.79
CA LEU A 283 -18.56 -9.70 -9.80
C LEU A 283 -19.58 -8.73 -10.42
N HIS A 284 -19.59 -8.59 -11.76
CA HIS A 284 -20.44 -7.66 -12.50
C HIS A 284 -20.26 -6.19 -12.08
N LEU A 285 -19.02 -5.80 -11.74
CA LEU A 285 -18.72 -4.41 -11.41
C LEU A 285 -18.79 -3.52 -12.67
N PRO A 286 -19.07 -2.22 -12.52
CA PRO A 286 -19.03 -1.27 -13.63
C PRO A 286 -17.65 -1.21 -14.30
N GLU A 287 -17.59 -0.91 -15.60
CA GLU A 287 -16.31 -0.72 -16.31
C GLU A 287 -15.47 0.41 -15.69
N ALA A 288 -16.09 1.37 -15.03
CA ALA A 288 -15.38 2.40 -14.27
C ALA A 288 -14.49 1.81 -13.15
N ASP A 289 -14.87 0.68 -12.55
CA ASP A 289 -14.04 -0.01 -11.56
C ASP A 289 -12.83 -0.70 -12.22
N CYS A 290 -12.96 -1.18 -13.47
CA CYS A 290 -11.83 -1.69 -14.25
C CYS A 290 -10.86 -0.55 -14.66
N GLU A 291 -11.38 0.62 -15.04
CA GLU A 291 -10.60 1.82 -15.31
C GLU A 291 -9.88 2.31 -14.03
N GLU A 292 -10.54 2.23 -12.87
CA GLU A 292 -9.94 2.54 -11.56
C GLU A 292 -8.80 1.57 -11.22
N VAL A 293 -8.95 0.26 -11.43
CA VAL A 293 -7.87 -0.73 -11.27
C VAL A 293 -6.68 -0.39 -12.16
N TYR A 294 -6.92 -0.04 -13.42
CA TYR A 294 -5.88 0.36 -14.36
C TYR A 294 -5.15 1.63 -13.90
N ARG A 295 -5.88 2.63 -13.41
CA ARG A 295 -5.33 3.87 -12.85
C ARG A 295 -4.41 3.59 -11.65
N ARG A 296 -4.85 2.72 -10.73
CA ARG A 296 -4.05 2.28 -9.56
C ARG A 296 -2.79 1.55 -10.01
N MET A 297 -2.88 0.68 -11.01
CA MET A 297 -1.74 -0.04 -11.59
C MET A 297 -0.68 0.95 -12.11
N ILE A 298 -1.08 1.94 -12.91
CA ILE A 298 -0.16 2.97 -13.43
C ILE A 298 0.46 3.76 -12.28
N PHE A 299 -0.35 4.16 -11.29
CA PHE A 299 0.14 4.89 -10.13
C PHE A 299 1.18 4.06 -9.36
N ASN A 300 0.90 2.79 -9.09
CA ASN A 300 1.82 1.89 -8.39
C ASN A 300 3.15 1.75 -9.14
N VAL A 301 3.12 1.61 -10.47
CA VAL A 301 4.33 1.50 -11.29
C VAL A 301 5.13 2.80 -11.26
N LEU A 302 4.51 3.94 -11.57
CA LEU A 302 5.22 5.21 -11.70
C LEU A 302 5.66 5.80 -10.35
N ALA A 303 4.88 5.57 -9.28
CA ALA A 303 5.16 6.08 -7.94
C ALA A 303 5.99 5.10 -7.08
N ASN A 304 6.43 3.97 -7.63
CA ASN A 304 7.18 2.94 -6.91
C ASN A 304 6.45 2.38 -5.68
N ASN A 305 5.13 2.22 -5.77
CA ASN A 305 4.37 1.46 -4.78
C ASN A 305 4.34 -0.01 -5.18
N THR A 306 5.42 -0.72 -4.90
CA THR A 306 5.65 -2.11 -5.34
C THR A 306 5.13 -3.17 -4.35
N ASP A 307 4.60 -2.78 -3.19
CA ASP A 307 3.90 -3.68 -2.26
C ASP A 307 2.43 -3.87 -2.65
N ASP A 308 2.17 -3.93 -3.94
CA ASP A 308 0.86 -4.03 -4.59
C ASP A 308 0.32 -5.47 -4.59
N HIS A 309 0.43 -6.18 -3.45
CA HIS A 309 -0.02 -7.57 -3.34
C HIS A 309 -1.56 -7.67 -3.29
N ASN A 310 -2.06 -8.88 -3.53
CA ASN A 310 -3.50 -9.16 -3.64
C ASN A 310 -4.34 -8.86 -2.38
N LYS A 311 -3.71 -8.60 -1.21
CA LYS A 311 -4.41 -8.10 -0.01
C LYS A 311 -4.58 -6.59 0.01
N ASN A 312 -3.91 -5.84 -0.89
CA ASN A 312 -4.05 -4.38 -1.01
C ASN A 312 -5.15 -3.97 -2.01
N PHE A 313 -5.91 -4.95 -2.50
CA PHE A 313 -7.13 -4.74 -3.28
C PHE A 313 -8.30 -5.44 -2.59
N SER A 314 -9.39 -4.72 -2.37
CA SER A 314 -10.57 -5.26 -1.68
C SER A 314 -11.85 -4.95 -2.44
N PHE A 315 -12.85 -5.73 -2.12
CA PHE A 315 -14.22 -5.55 -2.59
C PHE A 315 -15.16 -5.38 -1.40
N MET A 316 -16.18 -4.57 -1.56
CA MET A 316 -17.21 -4.32 -0.55
C MET A 316 -18.55 -4.87 -1.03
N MET A 317 -19.33 -5.42 -0.10
CA MET A 317 -20.69 -5.89 -0.39
C MET A 317 -21.69 -5.22 0.55
N ASP A 318 -22.78 -4.76 0.00
CA ASP A 318 -23.91 -4.24 0.75
C ASP A 318 -24.83 -5.37 1.26
N ARG A 319 -25.85 -5.01 2.06
CA ARG A 319 -26.81 -5.97 2.61
C ARG A 319 -27.72 -6.63 1.56
N MET A 320 -27.70 -6.15 0.33
CA MET A 320 -28.44 -6.73 -0.80
C MET A 320 -27.59 -7.71 -1.62
N GLY A 321 -26.30 -7.86 -1.28
CA GLY A 321 -25.37 -8.73 -1.99
C GLY A 321 -24.70 -8.08 -3.21
N ASN A 322 -24.80 -6.75 -3.38
CA ASN A 322 -24.14 -6.05 -4.47
C ASN A 322 -22.68 -5.77 -4.11
N TRP A 323 -21.78 -6.23 -4.96
CA TRP A 323 -20.34 -6.00 -4.82
C TRP A 323 -19.88 -4.72 -5.50
N ARG A 324 -18.80 -4.11 -4.99
CA ARG A 324 -18.09 -2.95 -5.54
C ARG A 324 -16.61 -3.05 -5.24
N LEU A 325 -15.78 -2.43 -6.05
CA LEU A 325 -14.37 -2.22 -5.71
C LEU A 325 -14.28 -1.27 -4.49
N SER A 326 -13.43 -1.58 -3.53
CA SER A 326 -13.17 -0.67 -2.40
C SER A 326 -12.42 0.58 -2.86
N PRO A 327 -12.49 1.70 -2.13
CA PRO A 327 -11.48 2.74 -2.22
C PRO A 327 -10.08 2.15 -2.11
N ALA A 328 -9.07 2.79 -2.73
CA ALA A 328 -7.68 2.39 -2.60
C ALA A 328 -7.17 2.69 -1.18
N TYR A 329 -6.18 1.93 -0.76
CA TYR A 329 -5.51 2.08 0.53
C TYR A 329 -4.08 1.56 0.42
N ASP A 330 -3.26 1.88 1.40
CA ASP A 330 -1.88 1.40 1.52
C ASP A 330 -0.99 1.78 0.32
N LEU A 331 -1.15 3.03 -0.15
CA LEU A 331 -0.33 3.60 -1.21
C LEU A 331 0.82 4.38 -0.59
N THR A 332 2.06 3.93 -0.80
CA THR A 332 3.26 4.59 -0.29
C THR A 332 4.49 4.18 -1.09
N TYR A 333 5.60 4.88 -0.86
CA TYR A 333 6.88 4.53 -1.46
C TYR A 333 7.49 3.29 -0.80
N ILE A 334 7.92 2.32 -1.60
CA ILE A 334 8.44 1.05 -1.09
C ILE A 334 9.95 0.95 -1.30
N LEU A 335 10.65 0.68 -0.20
CA LEU A 335 12.07 0.38 -0.19
C LEU A 335 12.32 -1.14 -0.21
N ASN A 336 13.48 -1.56 -0.71
CA ASN A 336 13.92 -2.94 -0.62
C ASN A 336 14.13 -3.37 0.83
N MET A 337 14.32 -4.66 1.08
CA MET A 337 14.52 -5.22 2.43
C MET A 337 15.68 -4.60 3.21
N GLY A 338 16.66 -4.00 2.54
CA GLY A 338 17.77 -3.28 3.17
C GLY A 338 17.43 -1.82 3.56
N GLY A 339 16.25 -1.32 3.19
CA GLY A 339 15.81 0.05 3.49
C GLY A 339 16.62 1.17 2.80
N VAL A 340 17.44 0.81 1.80
CA VAL A 340 18.41 1.73 1.20
C VAL A 340 18.04 2.13 -0.24
N GLN A 341 17.50 1.20 -1.03
CA GLN A 341 17.17 1.40 -2.43
C GLN A 341 15.66 1.24 -2.67
N PRO A 342 15.09 1.85 -3.74
CA PRO A 342 13.72 1.55 -4.14
C PRO A 342 13.58 0.05 -4.41
N ASN A 343 12.46 -0.55 -3.96
CA ASN A 343 12.13 -1.90 -4.39
C ASN A 343 11.69 -1.86 -5.85
N GLN A 344 12.17 -2.80 -6.67
CA GLN A 344 11.90 -2.81 -8.11
C GLN A 344 10.85 -3.85 -8.51
N ASP A 345 10.57 -4.81 -7.64
CA ASP A 345 9.67 -5.91 -7.95
C ASP A 345 8.28 -5.64 -7.39
N HIS A 346 7.31 -5.54 -8.26
CA HIS A 346 5.89 -5.56 -7.91
C HIS A 346 5.49 -6.92 -7.33
N CYS A 347 4.47 -6.94 -6.50
CA CYS A 347 3.91 -8.18 -5.96
C CYS A 347 2.92 -8.85 -6.94
N MET A 348 2.28 -8.07 -7.81
CA MET A 348 1.38 -8.58 -8.83
C MET A 348 1.97 -8.43 -10.23
N PHE A 349 1.78 -9.45 -11.06
CA PHE A 349 2.20 -9.41 -12.45
C PHE A 349 1.39 -8.40 -13.28
N ILE A 350 2.09 -7.76 -14.22
CA ILE A 350 1.53 -6.99 -15.32
C ILE A 350 2.10 -7.59 -16.60
N ARG A 351 1.27 -8.23 -17.43
CA ARG A 351 1.71 -8.96 -18.63
C ARG A 351 2.91 -9.87 -18.36
N SER A 352 2.80 -10.68 -17.31
CA SER A 352 3.85 -11.62 -16.86
C SER A 352 5.16 -10.97 -16.39
N LYS A 353 5.19 -9.66 -16.15
CA LYS A 353 6.33 -8.93 -15.61
C LYS A 353 6.07 -8.46 -14.18
N LEU A 354 7.09 -8.46 -13.34
CA LEU A 354 7.08 -7.86 -12.00
C LEU A 354 7.95 -6.59 -11.93
N ARG A 355 8.80 -6.36 -12.92
CA ARG A 355 9.70 -5.21 -13.01
C ARG A 355 9.88 -4.75 -14.44
N ASN A 356 10.49 -3.59 -14.64
CA ASN A 356 10.76 -3.00 -15.96
C ASN A 356 9.47 -2.93 -16.82
N ILE A 357 8.40 -2.45 -16.20
CA ILE A 357 7.10 -2.28 -16.83
C ILE A 357 7.17 -1.05 -17.74
N SER A 358 7.11 -1.24 -19.04
CA SER A 358 7.16 -0.14 -20.01
C SER A 358 5.78 0.47 -20.26
N LYS A 359 5.76 1.64 -20.91
CA LYS A 359 4.51 2.27 -21.36
C LYS A 359 3.76 1.38 -22.34
N GLU A 360 4.48 0.69 -23.23
CA GLU A 360 3.89 -0.27 -24.18
C GLU A 360 3.21 -1.43 -23.47
N ASP A 361 3.80 -1.94 -22.36
CA ASP A 361 3.19 -3.00 -21.56
C ASP A 361 1.83 -2.57 -21.01
N VAL A 362 1.73 -1.37 -20.45
CA VAL A 362 0.47 -0.91 -19.86
C VAL A 362 -0.57 -0.52 -20.94
N LEU A 363 -0.14 0.00 -22.07
CA LEU A 363 -1.05 0.26 -23.22
C LEU A 363 -1.58 -1.04 -23.81
N GLN A 364 -0.73 -2.06 -23.97
CA GLN A 364 -1.17 -3.37 -24.43
C GLN A 364 -2.06 -4.07 -23.39
N PHE A 365 -1.75 -3.94 -22.09
CA PHE A 365 -2.65 -4.39 -21.01
C PHE A 365 -4.03 -3.76 -21.15
N ALA A 366 -4.10 -2.45 -21.41
CA ALA A 366 -5.36 -1.74 -21.60
C ALA A 366 -6.14 -2.27 -22.80
N PHE A 367 -5.46 -2.51 -23.92
CA PHE A 367 -6.06 -3.08 -25.13
C PHE A 367 -6.62 -4.49 -24.87
N ASP A 368 -5.81 -5.36 -24.27
CA ASP A 368 -6.17 -6.76 -23.98
C ASP A 368 -7.36 -6.84 -22.99
N ASN A 369 -7.48 -5.87 -22.10
CA ASN A 369 -8.52 -5.79 -21.08
C ASN A 369 -9.64 -4.77 -21.42
N GLY A 370 -9.69 -4.21 -22.61
CA GLY A 370 -10.76 -3.33 -23.07
C GLY A 370 -10.91 -2.03 -22.28
N ILE A 371 -9.82 -1.53 -21.67
CA ILE A 371 -9.79 -0.26 -20.94
C ILE A 371 -9.90 0.90 -21.93
N ARG A 372 -10.80 1.83 -21.65
CA ARG A 372 -11.04 2.98 -22.52
C ARG A 372 -10.10 4.13 -22.19
N LYS A 373 -9.64 4.84 -23.22
CA LYS A 373 -8.80 6.06 -23.12
C LYS A 373 -7.58 5.89 -22.20
N PRO A 374 -6.77 4.83 -22.38
CA PRO A 374 -5.67 4.51 -21.48
C PRO A 374 -4.65 5.66 -21.35
N GLU A 375 -4.36 6.37 -22.45
CA GLU A 375 -3.43 7.50 -22.43
C GLU A 375 -3.91 8.68 -21.56
N SER A 376 -5.24 8.93 -21.52
CA SER A 376 -5.79 9.94 -20.61
C SER A 376 -5.56 9.56 -19.15
N LEU A 377 -5.74 8.29 -18.81
CA LEU A 377 -5.49 7.78 -17.46
C LEU A 377 -4.01 7.86 -17.07
N ILE A 378 -3.11 7.55 -18.01
CA ILE A 378 -1.66 7.73 -17.84
C ILE A 378 -1.33 9.21 -17.59
N ASN A 379 -1.90 10.11 -18.38
CA ASN A 379 -1.66 11.56 -18.23
C ASN A 379 -2.16 12.10 -16.89
N ASP A 380 -3.31 11.65 -16.40
CA ASP A 380 -3.82 12.05 -15.08
C ASP A 380 -2.84 11.68 -13.97
N VAL A 381 -2.34 10.44 -14.00
CA VAL A 381 -1.35 9.95 -13.01
C VAL A 381 -0.03 10.70 -13.14
N LYS A 382 0.50 10.84 -14.34
CA LYS A 382 1.73 11.61 -14.60
C LYS A 382 1.64 13.03 -14.04
N ASN A 383 0.57 13.76 -14.38
CA ASN A 383 0.39 15.16 -13.97
C ASN A 383 0.27 15.27 -12.44
N ALA A 384 -0.30 14.30 -11.76
CA ALA A 384 -0.32 14.24 -10.30
C ALA A 384 1.09 14.02 -9.75
N LEU A 385 1.83 13.04 -10.27
CA LEU A 385 3.16 12.66 -9.78
C LEU A 385 4.21 13.75 -10.01
N LEU A 386 4.10 14.55 -11.07
CA LEU A 386 4.95 15.73 -11.30
C LEU A 386 4.79 16.81 -10.20
N GLN A 387 3.73 16.76 -9.39
CA GLN A 387 3.54 17.65 -8.25
C GLN A 387 4.15 17.07 -6.94
N PHE A 388 4.86 15.94 -7.00
CA PHE A 388 5.34 15.23 -5.80
C PHE A 388 6.11 16.15 -4.85
N ARG A 389 7.12 16.88 -5.31
CA ARG A 389 7.91 17.80 -4.47
C ARG A 389 7.04 18.83 -3.75
N THR A 390 6.14 19.46 -4.48
CA THR A 390 5.23 20.49 -3.91
C THR A 390 4.35 19.91 -2.80
N VAL A 391 3.81 18.71 -3.00
CA VAL A 391 2.95 18.05 -2.03
C VAL A 391 3.77 17.54 -0.83
N ALA A 392 4.96 16.97 -1.07
CA ALA A 392 5.84 16.47 -0.02
C ALA A 392 6.31 17.59 0.93
N VAL A 393 6.68 18.75 0.38
CA VAL A 393 7.03 19.94 1.17
C VAL A 393 5.84 20.41 2.02
N LYS A 394 4.63 20.41 1.48
CA LYS A 394 3.40 20.75 2.23
C LYS A 394 3.24 19.91 3.50
N TYR A 395 3.58 18.63 3.45
CA TYR A 395 3.47 17.72 4.60
C TYR A 395 4.76 17.63 5.44
N ALA A 396 5.76 18.47 5.11
CA ALA A 396 7.05 18.52 5.78
C ALA A 396 7.80 17.17 5.76
N VAL A 397 7.83 16.54 4.59
CA VAL A 397 8.74 15.42 4.31
C VAL A 397 10.17 15.96 4.27
N ASP A 398 11.13 15.25 4.85
CA ASP A 398 12.54 15.63 4.85
C ASP A 398 13.11 15.66 3.42
N GLU A 399 13.96 16.65 3.13
CA GLU A 399 14.57 16.83 1.79
C GLU A 399 15.31 15.57 1.31
N LYS A 400 15.91 14.81 2.20
CA LYS A 400 16.51 13.50 1.89
C LYS A 400 15.51 12.53 1.24
N TRP A 401 14.30 12.48 1.76
CA TRP A 401 13.24 11.61 1.24
C TRP A 401 12.61 12.21 -0.01
N ILE A 402 12.41 13.54 -0.03
CA ILE A 402 11.92 14.25 -1.22
C ILE A 402 12.83 13.94 -2.40
N GLY A 403 14.14 14.19 -2.28
CA GLY A 403 15.08 13.96 -3.37
C GLY A 403 15.11 12.51 -3.85
N ARG A 404 15.02 11.54 -2.94
CA ARG A 404 15.01 10.11 -3.28
C ARG A 404 13.76 9.68 -4.06
N VAL A 405 12.61 10.01 -3.53
CA VAL A 405 11.32 9.59 -4.12
C VAL A 405 11.09 10.29 -5.45
N GLU A 406 11.35 11.59 -5.51
CA GLU A 406 11.26 12.38 -6.74
C GLU A 406 12.16 11.82 -7.84
N ALA A 407 13.43 11.52 -7.52
CA ALA A 407 14.35 10.93 -8.50
C ALA A 407 13.84 9.59 -9.05
N THR A 408 13.21 8.77 -8.21
CA THR A 408 12.62 7.50 -8.66
C THR A 408 11.42 7.74 -9.59
N ILE A 409 10.50 8.62 -9.22
CA ILE A 409 9.33 8.97 -10.04
C ILE A 409 9.77 9.53 -11.40
N LEU A 410 10.71 10.47 -11.40
CA LEU A 410 11.21 11.08 -12.63
C LEU A 410 11.95 10.06 -13.51
N SER A 411 12.69 9.09 -12.91
CA SER A 411 13.30 8.00 -13.66
C SER A 411 12.27 7.15 -14.41
N HIS A 412 11.20 6.74 -13.72
CA HIS A 412 10.12 5.96 -14.34
C HIS A 412 9.40 6.74 -15.45
N LEU A 413 9.13 8.03 -15.22
CA LEU A 413 8.52 8.88 -16.25
C LEU A 413 9.43 9.08 -17.48
N LYS A 414 10.75 9.17 -17.28
CA LYS A 414 11.72 9.21 -18.40
C LYS A 414 11.75 7.91 -19.19
N GLU A 415 11.79 6.78 -18.50
CA GLU A 415 11.74 5.45 -19.12
C GLU A 415 10.48 5.26 -19.98
N TRP A 416 9.37 5.90 -19.60
CA TRP A 416 8.14 5.89 -20.38
C TRP A 416 8.09 6.97 -21.49
N GLY A 417 9.12 7.83 -21.61
CA GLY A 417 9.12 8.98 -22.53
C GLY A 417 8.13 10.07 -22.15
N GLU A 418 7.72 10.13 -20.87
CA GLU A 418 6.73 11.07 -20.35
C GLU A 418 7.36 12.28 -19.64
N TYR A 419 8.66 12.27 -19.45
CA TYR A 419 9.42 13.35 -18.84
C TYR A 419 10.79 13.48 -19.51
N GLU A 420 11.13 14.68 -19.90
CA GLU A 420 12.49 15.05 -20.28
C GLU A 420 13.01 16.00 -19.20
N ASP A 421 14.27 15.85 -18.80
CA ASP A 421 14.86 16.84 -17.91
C ASP A 421 14.75 18.21 -18.58
N ASP A 422 14.04 19.14 -17.97
CA ASP A 422 14.26 20.56 -18.22
C ASP A 422 15.68 20.89 -17.72
N LYS A 423 16.66 20.41 -18.47
CA LYS A 423 17.94 21.11 -18.43
C LYS A 423 17.60 22.50 -18.99
N PRO A 424 17.73 23.59 -18.20
CA PRO A 424 17.75 24.86 -18.82
C PRO A 424 18.84 24.72 -19.87
N THR A 425 18.46 24.82 -21.14
CA THR A 425 19.39 24.99 -22.23
C THR A 425 19.98 26.34 -21.97
N LEU A 426 20.95 26.40 -21.03
CA LEU A 426 21.78 27.57 -20.86
C LEU A 426 22.51 27.70 -22.17
N SER A 427 21.89 28.41 -23.13
CA SER A 427 22.57 28.81 -24.33
C SER A 427 23.40 30.04 -23.96
N VAL A 428 24.67 29.92 -24.12
CA VAL A 428 25.62 31.06 -23.95
C VAL A 428 26.21 31.36 -25.31
N GLU A 429 26.21 32.61 -25.68
CA GLU A 429 26.92 33.05 -26.87
C GLU A 429 28.43 33.12 -26.57
N ILE A 430 29.22 32.33 -27.31
CA ILE A 430 30.68 32.32 -27.24
C ILE A 430 31.22 32.61 -28.65
N ASN A 431 31.84 33.75 -28.82
CA ASN A 431 32.37 34.23 -30.12
C ASN A 431 31.36 34.21 -31.28
N GLY A 432 30.12 34.59 -31.04
CA GLY A 432 29.07 34.60 -32.05
C GLY A 432 28.43 33.22 -32.34
N HIS A 433 28.78 32.18 -31.56
CA HIS A 433 28.16 30.87 -31.64
C HIS A 433 27.25 30.63 -30.45
N GLN A 434 26.05 30.13 -30.70
CA GLN A 434 25.12 29.67 -29.65
C GLN A 434 25.54 28.28 -29.16
N VAL A 435 25.91 28.19 -27.88
CA VAL A 435 26.35 26.95 -27.25
C VAL A 435 25.31 26.50 -26.22
N SER A 436 24.81 25.29 -26.36
CA SER A 436 23.81 24.66 -25.45
C SER A 436 24.13 23.21 -25.21
N ASP A 437 23.39 22.57 -24.28
CA ASP A 437 23.48 21.11 -23.96
C ASP A 437 24.88 20.64 -23.60
N VAL A 438 25.61 21.42 -22.80
CA VAL A 438 26.97 21.08 -22.38
C VAL A 438 26.97 20.04 -21.28
N HIS A 439 27.55 18.85 -21.53
CA HIS A 439 27.67 17.77 -20.54
C HIS A 439 28.96 16.97 -20.77
N ILE A 440 29.33 16.17 -19.73
CA ILE A 440 30.51 15.28 -19.82
C ILE A 440 30.02 13.84 -19.85
N GLU A 441 30.54 13.05 -20.81
CA GLU A 441 30.43 11.62 -20.89
C GLU A 441 31.74 10.95 -20.47
N GLN A 442 31.68 9.84 -19.73
CA GLN A 442 32.88 9.10 -19.36
C GLN A 442 33.41 8.34 -20.60
N ALA A 443 34.67 8.60 -20.98
CA ALA A 443 35.34 7.93 -22.07
C ALA A 443 36.33 6.85 -21.56
N TYR A 444 36.85 6.03 -22.47
CA TYR A 444 37.76 4.92 -22.15
C TYR A 444 39.12 5.43 -21.66
N LYS A 445 39.75 4.74 -20.68
CA LYS A 445 41.09 5.03 -20.12
C LYS A 445 41.29 6.37 -19.40
N GLY A 446 40.28 6.84 -18.66
CA GLY A 446 40.43 8.06 -17.83
C GLY A 446 40.29 9.39 -18.58
N ASN A 447 39.96 9.33 -19.86
CA ASN A 447 39.55 10.49 -20.64
C ASN A 447 38.04 10.72 -20.51
N PHE A 448 37.60 11.91 -20.86
CA PHE A 448 36.20 12.34 -20.86
C PHE A 448 35.85 12.96 -22.22
N HIS A 449 34.59 12.82 -22.61
CA HIS A 449 34.04 13.55 -23.74
C HIS A 449 33.23 14.74 -23.22
N LEU A 450 33.61 15.96 -23.58
CA LEU A 450 32.76 17.13 -23.44
C LEU A 450 31.85 17.17 -24.67
N CYS A 451 30.56 17.03 -24.44
CA CYS A 451 29.54 17.11 -25.48
C CYS A 451 28.85 18.48 -25.40
N ALA A 452 28.55 19.09 -26.52
CA ALA A 452 27.82 20.36 -26.60
C ALA A 452 27.09 20.48 -27.93
N LYS A 453 25.97 21.20 -27.96
CA LYS A 453 25.37 21.70 -29.22
C LYS A 453 25.88 23.08 -29.50
N ILE A 454 26.52 23.26 -30.65
CA ILE A 454 27.00 24.54 -31.13
C ILE A 454 26.24 24.88 -32.41
N ASP A 455 25.54 26.01 -32.41
CA ASP A 455 24.64 26.46 -33.48
C ASP A 455 23.66 25.33 -33.89
N GLY A 456 23.13 24.59 -32.85
CA GLY A 456 22.18 23.48 -33.04
C GLY A 456 22.79 22.16 -33.50
N ARG A 457 24.13 22.07 -33.68
CA ARG A 457 24.83 20.84 -34.09
C ARG A 457 25.59 20.21 -32.93
N GLU A 458 25.42 18.92 -32.71
CA GLU A 458 26.18 18.17 -31.71
C GLU A 458 27.65 18.13 -32.01
N LYS A 459 28.49 18.41 -31.00
CA LYS A 459 29.95 18.39 -31.06
C LYS A 459 30.49 17.64 -29.83
N LYS A 460 31.53 16.83 -30.05
CA LYS A 460 32.24 16.10 -28.98
C LYS A 460 33.72 16.51 -28.97
N PHE A 461 34.23 16.74 -27.77
CA PHE A 461 35.65 17.06 -27.53
C PHE A 461 36.21 16.05 -26.55
N VAL A 462 37.42 15.58 -26.79
CA VAL A 462 38.13 14.72 -25.86
C VAL A 462 38.89 15.58 -24.87
N ILE A 463 38.59 15.44 -23.58
CA ILE A 463 39.25 16.15 -22.51
C ILE A 463 39.87 15.16 -21.51
N SER A 464 41.01 15.55 -20.92
CA SER A 464 41.58 14.85 -19.78
C SER A 464 41.37 15.65 -18.49
N LYS A 465 41.23 14.93 -17.37
CA LYS A 465 41.15 15.52 -16.04
C LYS A 465 42.42 15.19 -15.28
N ASN A 466 43.18 16.20 -14.88
CA ASN A 466 44.34 16.05 -14.02
C ASN A 466 44.14 16.84 -12.73
N LYS A 467 43.86 16.13 -11.62
CA LYS A 467 43.45 16.69 -10.31
C LYS A 467 42.20 17.58 -10.45
N ASN A 468 42.37 18.88 -10.48
CA ASN A 468 41.27 19.87 -10.60
C ASN A 468 41.27 20.66 -11.93
N GLU A 469 42.11 20.32 -12.89
CA GLU A 469 42.20 21.01 -14.17
C GLU A 469 41.79 20.07 -15.32
N PHE A 470 41.05 20.61 -16.27
CA PHE A 470 40.73 19.94 -17.52
C PHE A 470 41.60 20.48 -18.64
N SER A 471 42.13 19.59 -19.46
CA SER A 471 42.88 19.95 -20.68
C SER A 471 42.28 19.29 -21.90
N LEU A 472 42.25 20.01 -23.02
CA LEU A 472 41.78 19.51 -24.30
C LEU A 472 42.84 18.61 -24.92
N ILE A 473 42.47 17.37 -25.27
CA ILE A 473 43.35 16.42 -25.97
C ILE A 473 43.12 16.51 -27.47
N GLU A 474 41.87 16.57 -27.91
CA GLU A 474 41.49 16.52 -29.31
C GLU A 474 40.18 17.26 -29.57
N SER A 475 40.09 18.05 -30.62
CA SER A 475 38.89 18.70 -31.10
C SER A 475 38.51 18.14 -32.49
N ILE A 476 37.40 17.42 -32.55
CA ILE A 476 36.93 16.92 -33.84
C ILE A 476 35.95 17.93 -34.44
N GLY A 477 36.42 18.69 -35.42
CA GLY A 477 35.56 19.41 -36.36
C GLY A 477 35.05 20.80 -35.98
N ILE A 478 35.85 21.63 -35.28
CA ILE A 478 35.54 23.07 -35.06
C ILE A 478 36.69 23.95 -35.44
N ALA A 479 36.48 24.82 -36.40
CA ALA A 479 37.51 25.71 -36.93
C ALA A 479 37.76 26.96 -36.07
N ASN A 480 36.91 27.33 -35.08
CA ASN A 480 36.94 28.70 -34.53
C ASN A 480 36.79 28.84 -33.02
N LEU A 481 36.84 27.74 -32.21
CA LEU A 481 36.87 27.83 -30.75
C LEU A 481 38.26 27.46 -30.20
N THR A 482 38.83 28.36 -29.40
CA THR A 482 40.13 28.14 -28.76
C THR A 482 39.95 27.24 -27.51
N GLU A 483 41.03 26.53 -27.12
CA GLU A 483 41.06 25.71 -25.90
C GLU A 483 40.59 26.46 -24.66
N LYS A 484 40.99 27.75 -24.51
CA LYS A 484 40.58 28.63 -23.42
C LYS A 484 39.04 28.83 -23.37
N GLN A 485 38.39 28.90 -24.51
CA GLN A 485 36.93 29.06 -24.61
C GLN A 485 36.18 27.80 -24.29
N LEU A 486 36.72 26.63 -24.68
CA LEU A 486 36.17 25.33 -24.28
C LEU A 486 36.30 25.08 -22.77
N LEU A 487 37.45 25.45 -22.19
CA LEU A 487 37.66 25.36 -20.74
C LEU A 487 36.72 26.31 -19.98
N THR A 488 36.46 27.52 -20.51
CA THR A 488 35.47 28.44 -19.95
C THR A 488 34.05 27.86 -19.99
N MET A 489 33.72 27.05 -20.99
CA MET A 489 32.45 26.30 -21.04
C MET A 489 32.39 25.27 -19.93
N VAL A 490 33.46 24.48 -19.73
CA VAL A 490 33.55 23.50 -18.64
C VAL A 490 33.34 24.18 -17.29
N GLU A 491 34.01 25.25 -17.01
CA GLU A 491 33.89 26.01 -15.77
C GLU A 491 32.49 26.58 -15.55
N LYS A 492 31.90 27.20 -16.58
CA LYS A 492 30.56 27.80 -16.46
C LYS A 492 29.41 26.82 -16.33
N PHE A 493 29.50 25.64 -16.96
CA PHE A 493 28.42 24.70 -17.05
C PHE A 493 28.57 23.48 -16.13
N LEU A 494 29.79 23.13 -15.69
CA LEU A 494 30.06 21.91 -14.95
C LEU A 494 30.59 22.14 -13.53
N CYS A 495 31.00 23.36 -13.16
CA CYS A 495 31.49 23.72 -11.82
C CYS A 495 30.45 24.52 -11.00
N LYS A 496 29.20 24.56 -11.43
CA LYS A 496 28.04 24.98 -10.65
C LYS A 496 27.29 23.76 -10.19
#